data_a7945a4d48518438ba1fad883c12fe30
#
_entry.id   a7945a4d48518438ba1fad883c12fe30
#
_cell.length_a   1.000
_cell.length_b   1.000
_cell.length_c   1.000
_cell.angle_alpha   90.00
_cell.angle_beta   90.00
_cell.angle_gamma   90.00
#
_symmetry.space_group_name_H-M   'P 1'
#
loop_
_entity.id
_entity.type
_entity.pdbx_description
1 polymer ?
#
loop_
_entity_poly.entity_id
_entity_poly.type
_entity_poly.pdbx_seq_one_letter_code
_entity_poly.pdbx_strand_id
1 'polypeptide(L)'
;MLKEHQKHWGVDQWAAFLSGHPLPCMLRSKSRLLEIEAAEGDSISARDLADIAVADPFLCVHLLREAESHRAQRLGHETTTPLGAVMQLGTDAFRKLLLESPETDEGNAGLAECEARSHLASRLALRWGTARADVSPDEVAMASLLSETGELLLWSFAPELPMNAIAALQSGQSLRSVQAQVDTCGLRFKDLTL
;
A
#
# COMPACT_ATOMS: atom_id res chain seq x y z
N MET A 1 23.89 17.82 -7.55
CA MET A 1 23.40 16.66 -8.33
C MET A 1 21.97 16.42 -7.90
N LEU A 2 20.99 16.50 -8.83
CA LEU A 2 19.58 16.21 -8.50
C LEU A 2 19.48 14.74 -8.08
N LYS A 3 18.70 14.45 -7.05
CA LYS A 3 18.37 13.07 -6.69
C LYS A 3 17.66 12.39 -7.87
N GLU A 4 17.78 11.09 -8.03
CA GLU A 4 17.33 10.36 -9.22
C GLU A 4 15.83 10.59 -9.50
N HIS A 5 14.98 10.58 -8.48
CA HIS A 5 13.55 10.84 -8.56
C HIS A 5 13.18 12.28 -8.94
N GLN A 6 14.06 13.27 -8.76
CA GLN A 6 13.81 14.67 -9.17
C GLN A 6 13.80 14.87 -10.70
N LYS A 7 14.07 13.81 -11.47
CA LYS A 7 14.06 13.82 -12.93
C LYS A 7 12.74 13.34 -13.53
N HIS A 8 11.84 12.79 -12.72
CA HIS A 8 10.59 12.19 -13.20
C HIS A 8 9.46 13.21 -13.20
N TRP A 9 8.65 13.19 -14.28
CA TRP A 9 7.51 14.06 -14.47
C TRP A 9 6.35 13.33 -15.12
N GLY A 10 5.15 13.46 -14.55
CA GLY A 10 3.95 12.81 -15.05
C GLY A 10 3.84 11.32 -14.72
N VAL A 11 2.67 10.75 -15.00
CA VAL A 11 2.30 9.40 -14.57
C VAL A 11 3.25 8.34 -15.12
N ASP A 12 3.55 8.34 -16.40
CA ASP A 12 4.33 7.27 -17.04
C ASP A 12 5.74 7.14 -16.47
N GLN A 13 6.42 8.28 -16.25
CA GLN A 13 7.78 8.27 -15.70
C GLN A 13 7.79 7.83 -14.23
N TRP A 14 6.82 8.29 -13.44
CA TRP A 14 6.69 7.88 -12.06
C TRP A 14 6.28 6.42 -11.93
N ALA A 15 5.34 5.94 -12.73
CA ALA A 15 4.95 4.54 -12.74
C ALA A 15 6.14 3.62 -13.10
N ALA A 16 6.91 3.99 -14.13
CA ALA A 16 8.10 3.23 -14.52
C ALA A 16 9.16 3.21 -13.39
N PHE A 17 9.41 4.35 -12.74
CA PHE A 17 10.34 4.44 -11.62
C PHE A 17 9.89 3.56 -10.44
N LEU A 18 8.64 3.70 -9.99
CA LEU A 18 8.10 2.97 -8.85
C LEU A 18 7.99 1.47 -9.11
N SER A 19 7.69 1.06 -10.35
CA SER A 19 7.64 -0.35 -10.73
C SER A 19 9.01 -1.03 -10.72
N GLY A 20 10.09 -0.26 -10.86
CA GLY A 20 11.47 -0.75 -10.80
C GLY A 20 12.03 -0.94 -9.38
N HIS A 21 11.29 -0.53 -8.35
CA HIS A 21 11.73 -0.59 -6.96
C HIS A 21 10.96 -1.65 -6.17
N PRO A 22 11.60 -2.35 -5.22
CA PRO A 22 10.91 -3.28 -4.35
C PRO A 22 9.95 -2.51 -3.44
N LEU A 23 8.73 -3.01 -3.32
CA LEU A 23 7.75 -2.42 -2.40
C LEU A 23 8.21 -2.62 -0.96
N PRO A 24 8.16 -1.58 -0.13
CA PRO A 24 8.48 -1.71 1.28
C PRO A 24 7.37 -2.43 2.05
N CYS A 25 7.63 -2.74 3.30
CA CYS A 25 6.62 -3.10 4.30
C CYS A 25 6.86 -2.31 5.58
N MET A 26 5.88 -2.28 6.46
CA MET A 26 6.01 -1.63 7.75
C MET A 26 6.74 -2.50 8.75
N LEU A 27 7.63 -1.92 9.57
CA LEU A 27 8.36 -2.67 10.59
C LEU A 27 7.41 -3.41 11.54
N ARG A 28 6.29 -2.79 11.91
CA ARG A 28 5.27 -3.44 12.75
C ARG A 28 4.69 -4.70 12.13
N SER A 29 4.63 -4.82 10.80
CA SER A 29 4.13 -6.04 10.13
C SER A 29 5.08 -7.21 10.33
N LYS A 30 6.40 -6.96 10.27
CA LYS A 30 7.42 -7.97 10.61
C LYS A 30 7.38 -8.33 12.09
N SER A 31 7.29 -7.33 12.96
CA SER A 31 7.19 -7.56 14.41
C SER A 31 5.98 -8.40 14.76
N ARG A 32 4.83 -8.10 14.12
CA ARG A 32 3.59 -8.87 14.33
C ARG A 32 3.70 -10.31 13.88
N LEU A 33 4.35 -10.57 12.74
CA LEU A 33 4.63 -11.94 12.30
C LEU A 33 5.45 -12.70 13.35
N LEU A 34 6.54 -12.11 13.83
CA LEU A 34 7.41 -12.74 14.83
C LEU A 34 6.68 -12.99 16.17
N GLU A 35 5.79 -12.08 16.58
CA GLU A 35 4.95 -12.28 17.78
C GLU A 35 4.02 -13.49 17.62
N ILE A 36 3.34 -13.62 16.47
CA ILE A 36 2.44 -14.74 16.19
C ILE A 36 3.23 -16.04 16.11
N GLU A 37 4.38 -16.05 15.44
CA GLU A 37 5.25 -17.21 15.36
C GLU A 37 5.72 -17.68 16.73
N ALA A 38 6.07 -16.75 17.61
CA ALA A 38 6.50 -17.08 18.98
C ALA A 38 5.35 -17.63 19.83
N ALA A 39 4.10 -17.21 19.57
CA ALA A 39 2.93 -17.63 20.34
C ALA A 39 2.33 -18.97 19.83
N GLU A 40 2.28 -19.18 18.53
CA GLU A 40 1.50 -20.24 17.89
C GLU A 40 2.36 -21.31 17.18
N GLY A 41 3.66 -21.03 16.97
CA GLY A 41 4.58 -21.94 16.28
C GLY A 41 4.07 -22.28 14.87
N ASP A 42 3.97 -23.57 14.58
CA ASP A 42 3.52 -24.06 13.27
C ASP A 42 2.00 -24.00 13.04
N SER A 43 1.23 -23.49 14.03
CA SER A 43 -0.25 -23.45 13.98
C SER A 43 -0.81 -22.19 13.34
N ILE A 44 0.04 -21.30 12.79
CA ILE A 44 -0.36 -20.02 12.21
C ILE A 44 -1.35 -20.23 11.06
N SER A 45 -2.52 -19.61 11.16
CA SER A 45 -3.54 -19.70 10.12
C SER A 45 -3.33 -18.66 8.99
N ALA A 46 -3.88 -18.96 7.81
CA ALA A 46 -3.90 -17.98 6.71
C ALA A 46 -4.63 -16.68 7.07
N ARG A 47 -5.56 -16.73 8.02
CA ARG A 47 -6.29 -15.56 8.51
C ARG A 47 -5.40 -14.65 9.34
N ASP A 48 -4.57 -15.21 10.22
CA ASP A 48 -3.64 -14.42 11.04
C ASP A 48 -2.64 -13.64 10.16
N LEU A 49 -2.15 -14.30 9.09
CA LEU A 49 -1.28 -13.66 8.11
C LEU A 49 -2.02 -12.61 7.26
N ALA A 50 -3.27 -12.86 6.87
CA ALA A 50 -4.08 -11.89 6.16
C ALA A 50 -4.37 -10.66 7.01
N ASP A 51 -4.57 -10.81 8.33
CA ASP A 51 -4.79 -9.70 9.26
C ASP A 51 -3.55 -8.79 9.37
N ILE A 52 -2.33 -9.35 9.24
CA ILE A 52 -1.10 -8.55 9.11
C ILE A 52 -1.14 -7.72 7.83
N ALA A 53 -1.50 -8.33 6.70
CA ALA A 53 -1.52 -7.64 5.41
C ALA A 53 -2.58 -6.53 5.36
N VAL A 54 -3.77 -6.74 5.93
CA VAL A 54 -4.83 -5.71 6.01
C VAL A 54 -4.38 -4.47 6.79
N ALA A 55 -3.42 -4.63 7.71
CA ALA A 55 -2.86 -3.52 8.49
C ALA A 55 -1.70 -2.79 7.80
N ASP A 56 -1.24 -3.25 6.64
CA ASP A 56 -0.10 -2.72 5.89
C ASP A 56 -0.44 -2.57 4.40
N PRO A 57 -0.76 -1.36 3.91
CA PRO A 57 -1.15 -1.16 2.52
C PRO A 57 -0.07 -1.57 1.51
N PHE A 58 1.22 -1.41 1.82
CA PHE A 58 2.29 -1.85 0.93
C PHE A 58 2.39 -3.37 0.84
N LEU A 59 2.35 -4.05 1.99
CA LEU A 59 2.33 -5.51 2.05
C LEU A 59 1.11 -6.06 1.31
N CYS A 60 -0.04 -5.39 1.44
CA CYS A 60 -1.26 -5.72 0.73
C CYS A 60 -1.07 -5.69 -0.80
N VAL A 61 -0.54 -4.58 -1.34
CA VAL A 61 -0.24 -4.45 -2.77
C VAL A 61 0.75 -5.53 -3.21
N HIS A 62 1.82 -5.74 -2.44
CA HIS A 62 2.84 -6.73 -2.76
C HIS A 62 2.25 -8.14 -2.83
N LEU A 63 1.44 -8.50 -1.83
CA LEU A 63 0.79 -9.81 -1.74
C LEU A 63 -0.18 -10.06 -2.90
N LEU A 64 -1.00 -9.06 -3.25
CA LEU A 64 -1.94 -9.17 -4.38
C LEU A 64 -1.20 -9.29 -5.72
N ARG A 65 -0.14 -8.51 -5.93
CA ARG A 65 0.70 -8.61 -7.14
C ARG A 65 1.35 -9.98 -7.29
N GLU A 66 1.87 -10.53 -6.19
CA GLU A 66 2.49 -11.86 -6.19
C GLU A 66 1.44 -12.95 -6.48
N ALA A 67 0.27 -12.88 -5.86
CA ALA A 67 -0.83 -13.79 -6.12
C ALA A 67 -1.29 -13.71 -7.59
N GLU A 68 -1.39 -12.52 -8.16
CA GLU A 68 -1.76 -12.32 -9.57
C GLU A 68 -0.69 -12.86 -10.53
N SER A 69 0.60 -12.71 -10.21
CA SER A 69 1.69 -13.28 -11.03
C SER A 69 1.62 -14.80 -11.08
N HIS A 70 1.26 -15.42 -9.97
CA HIS A 70 1.04 -16.87 -9.88
C HIS A 70 -0.24 -17.32 -10.60
N ARG A 71 -1.29 -16.49 -10.60
CA ARG A 71 -2.54 -16.76 -11.33
C ARG A 71 -2.32 -16.85 -12.84
N ALA A 72 -1.52 -15.95 -13.40
CA ALA A 72 -1.20 -15.95 -14.83
C ALA A 72 -0.59 -17.27 -15.32
N GLN A 73 -0.02 -18.07 -14.40
CA GLN A 73 0.54 -19.39 -14.66
C GLN A 73 -0.45 -20.55 -14.43
N ARG A 74 -1.59 -20.29 -13.79
CA ARG A 74 -2.63 -21.28 -13.46
C ARG A 74 -3.99 -20.65 -13.76
N LEU A 75 -4.90 -21.41 -14.38
CA LEU A 75 -6.30 -21.00 -14.60
C LEU A 75 -7.03 -20.87 -13.25
N GLY A 76 -6.85 -19.73 -12.57
CA GLY A 76 -7.43 -19.45 -11.25
C GLY A 76 -8.38 -18.25 -11.29
N HIS A 77 -9.20 -18.11 -10.24
CA HIS A 77 -10.03 -16.93 -10.03
C HIS A 77 -9.19 -15.72 -9.63
N GLU A 78 -9.66 -14.52 -9.95
CA GLU A 78 -9.06 -13.27 -9.53
C GLU A 78 -9.03 -13.18 -7.99
N THR A 79 -7.88 -12.75 -7.47
CA THR A 79 -7.67 -12.65 -6.02
C THR A 79 -7.81 -11.19 -5.60
N THR A 80 -8.91 -10.88 -4.93
CA THR A 80 -9.28 -9.51 -4.54
C THR A 80 -9.08 -9.23 -3.05
N THR A 81 -8.71 -10.24 -2.27
CA THR A 81 -8.56 -10.12 -0.81
C THR A 81 -7.22 -10.70 -0.33
N PRO A 82 -6.62 -10.16 0.76
CA PRO A 82 -5.39 -10.71 1.33
C PRO A 82 -5.54 -12.15 1.78
N LEU A 83 -6.68 -12.53 2.34
CA LEU A 83 -6.92 -13.93 2.73
C LEU A 83 -6.87 -14.85 1.52
N GLY A 84 -7.52 -14.48 0.42
CA GLY A 84 -7.45 -15.23 -0.84
C GLY A 84 -6.02 -15.34 -1.36
N ALA A 85 -5.25 -14.25 -1.29
CA ALA A 85 -3.86 -14.22 -1.72
C ALA A 85 -2.96 -15.12 -0.85
N VAL A 86 -3.10 -15.07 0.48
CA VAL A 86 -2.37 -15.97 1.39
C VAL A 86 -2.73 -17.44 1.14
N MET A 87 -4.02 -17.75 0.94
CA MET A 87 -4.46 -19.11 0.63
C MET A 87 -3.90 -19.62 -0.71
N GLN A 88 -3.75 -18.74 -1.69
CA GLN A 88 -3.20 -19.08 -3.01
C GLN A 88 -1.68 -19.27 -2.97
N LEU A 89 -0.95 -18.41 -2.27
CA LEU A 89 0.52 -18.42 -2.21
C LEU A 89 1.06 -19.41 -1.18
N GLY A 90 0.34 -19.59 -0.07
CA GLY A 90 0.76 -20.36 1.08
C GLY A 90 1.50 -19.51 2.13
N THR A 91 1.56 -20.05 3.35
CA THR A 91 2.15 -19.37 4.51
C THR A 91 3.64 -19.09 4.34
N ASP A 92 4.40 -20.03 3.80
CA ASP A 92 5.85 -19.88 3.59
C ASP A 92 6.18 -18.78 2.59
N ALA A 93 5.41 -18.69 1.49
CA ALA A 93 5.60 -17.63 0.50
C ALA A 93 5.26 -16.25 1.09
N PHE A 94 4.19 -16.15 1.89
CA PHE A 94 3.86 -14.91 2.61
C PHE A 94 4.99 -14.49 3.57
N ARG A 95 5.51 -15.42 4.38
CA ARG A 95 6.62 -15.16 5.32
C ARG A 95 7.85 -14.64 4.59
N LYS A 96 8.23 -15.32 3.52
CA LYS A 96 9.38 -14.92 2.69
C LYS A 96 9.17 -13.52 2.14
N LEU A 97 8.02 -13.25 1.52
CA LEU A 97 7.68 -11.96 0.95
C LEU A 97 7.78 -10.84 2.00
N LEU A 98 7.21 -11.03 3.18
CA LEU A 98 7.24 -10.03 4.25
C LEU A 98 8.66 -9.80 4.80
N LEU A 99 9.41 -10.87 5.08
CA LEU A 99 10.74 -10.76 5.69
C LEU A 99 11.79 -10.20 4.73
N GLU A 100 11.67 -10.48 3.43
CA GLU A 100 12.60 -9.98 2.40
C GLU A 100 12.25 -8.55 1.93
N SER A 101 11.04 -8.04 2.19
CA SER A 101 10.67 -6.66 1.84
C SER A 101 11.50 -5.63 2.60
N PRO A 102 11.95 -4.55 1.97
CA PRO A 102 12.58 -3.43 2.67
C PRO A 102 11.57 -2.78 3.64
N GLU A 103 12.09 -2.09 4.66
CA GLU A 103 11.26 -1.42 5.65
C GLU A 103 11.00 0.03 5.30
N THR A 104 9.83 0.55 5.65
CA THR A 104 9.53 1.98 5.57
C THR A 104 10.31 2.76 6.62
N ASP A 105 10.57 4.04 6.34
CA ASP A 105 11.14 4.97 7.32
C ASP A 105 10.05 5.39 8.34
N GLU A 106 10.14 4.87 9.54
CA GLU A 106 9.20 5.20 10.64
C GLU A 106 9.31 6.66 11.11
N GLY A 107 10.39 7.36 10.78
CA GLY A 107 10.55 8.79 11.05
C GLY A 107 9.76 9.68 10.10
N ASN A 108 9.18 9.13 9.03
CA ASN A 108 8.42 9.87 8.03
C ASN A 108 6.98 10.15 8.50
N ALA A 109 6.76 11.30 9.13
CA ALA A 109 5.46 11.68 9.65
C ALA A 109 4.36 11.76 8.58
N GLY A 110 4.68 12.23 7.36
CA GLY A 110 3.72 12.31 6.27
C GLY A 110 3.28 10.92 5.78
N LEU A 111 4.20 9.96 5.73
CA LEU A 111 3.88 8.57 5.46
C LEU A 111 2.92 8.01 6.52
N ALA A 112 3.23 8.22 7.81
CA ALA A 112 2.41 7.75 8.93
C ALA A 112 1.00 8.35 8.90
N GLU A 113 0.86 9.64 8.58
CA GLU A 113 -0.45 10.29 8.44
C GLU A 113 -1.26 9.73 7.25
N CYS A 114 -0.62 9.53 6.09
CA CYS A 114 -1.26 8.97 4.92
C CYS A 114 -1.74 7.53 5.18
N GLU A 115 -0.90 6.74 5.83
CA GLU A 115 -1.22 5.38 6.24
C GLU A 115 -2.40 5.33 7.22
N ALA A 116 -2.40 6.19 8.24
CA ALA A 116 -3.49 6.28 9.20
C ALA A 116 -4.84 6.61 8.52
N ARG A 117 -4.82 7.51 7.51
CA ARG A 117 -6.00 7.81 6.69
C ARG A 117 -6.48 6.59 5.91
N SER A 118 -5.58 5.89 5.23
CA SER A 118 -5.88 4.67 4.45
C SER A 118 -6.51 3.59 5.34
N HIS A 119 -5.92 3.37 6.51
CA HIS A 119 -6.41 2.38 7.47
C HIS A 119 -7.78 2.75 8.05
N LEU A 120 -7.98 4.03 8.40
CA LEU A 120 -9.28 4.52 8.88
C LEU A 120 -10.35 4.39 7.79
N ALA A 121 -10.03 4.76 6.55
CA ALA A 121 -10.94 4.62 5.42
C ALA A 121 -11.36 3.15 5.20
N SER A 122 -10.40 2.23 5.24
CA SER A 122 -10.64 0.79 5.13
C SER A 122 -11.57 0.28 6.23
N ARG A 123 -11.34 0.65 7.49
CA ARG A 123 -12.20 0.26 8.62
C ARG A 123 -13.62 0.80 8.52
N LEU A 124 -13.78 2.04 8.06
CA LEU A 124 -15.09 2.64 7.82
C LEU A 124 -15.80 1.93 6.66
N ALA A 125 -15.09 1.64 5.57
CA ALA A 125 -15.59 0.92 4.42
C ALA A 125 -16.04 -0.50 4.78
N LEU A 126 -15.28 -1.22 5.60
CA LEU A 126 -15.64 -2.54 6.12
C LEU A 126 -16.96 -2.50 6.89
N ARG A 127 -17.10 -1.56 7.83
CA ARG A 127 -18.32 -1.39 8.61
C ARG A 127 -19.52 -1.05 7.73
N TRP A 128 -19.32 -0.16 6.77
CA TRP A 128 -20.36 0.24 5.83
C TRP A 128 -20.75 -0.93 4.91
N GLY A 129 -19.76 -1.66 4.35
CA GLY A 129 -19.99 -2.83 3.52
C GLY A 129 -20.73 -3.95 4.27
N THR A 130 -20.38 -4.18 5.55
CA THR A 130 -21.05 -5.18 6.40
C THR A 130 -22.53 -4.87 6.63
N ALA A 131 -22.94 -3.59 6.59
CA ALA A 131 -24.32 -3.17 6.70
C ALA A 131 -25.11 -3.31 5.38
N ARG A 132 -24.45 -3.69 4.28
CA ARG A 132 -25.05 -3.83 2.95
C ARG A 132 -25.03 -5.29 2.50
N ALA A 133 -26.07 -5.70 1.76
CA ALA A 133 -26.20 -7.05 1.23
C ALA A 133 -25.72 -7.19 -0.23
N ASP A 134 -25.39 -6.05 -0.89
CA ASP A 134 -25.10 -5.95 -2.32
C ASP A 134 -23.61 -5.74 -2.64
N VAL A 135 -22.77 -5.75 -1.64
CA VAL A 135 -21.30 -5.58 -1.78
C VAL A 135 -20.54 -6.60 -0.93
N SER A 136 -19.30 -6.93 -1.35
CA SER A 136 -18.35 -7.67 -0.53
C SER A 136 -17.67 -6.71 0.45
N PRO A 137 -17.88 -6.84 1.77
CA PRO A 137 -17.28 -5.92 2.75
C PRO A 137 -15.74 -5.90 2.69
N ASP A 138 -15.12 -7.06 2.51
CA ASP A 138 -13.66 -7.18 2.47
C ASP A 138 -13.07 -6.53 1.22
N GLU A 139 -13.74 -6.66 0.06
CA GLU A 139 -13.28 -6.02 -1.18
C GLU A 139 -13.40 -4.50 -1.12
N VAL A 140 -14.51 -3.98 -0.56
CA VAL A 140 -14.69 -2.53 -0.38
C VAL A 140 -13.68 -1.96 0.62
N ALA A 141 -13.41 -2.68 1.70
CA ALA A 141 -12.38 -2.32 2.66
C ALA A 141 -11.00 -2.30 2.03
N MET A 142 -10.69 -3.31 1.20
CA MET A 142 -9.44 -3.40 0.47
C MET A 142 -9.27 -2.26 -0.54
N ALA A 143 -10.27 -2.00 -1.37
CA ALA A 143 -10.25 -0.89 -2.32
C ALA A 143 -10.02 0.46 -1.60
N SER A 144 -10.64 0.64 -0.41
CA SER A 144 -10.45 1.83 0.40
C SER A 144 -9.04 1.92 1.01
N LEU A 145 -8.47 0.80 1.46
CA LEU A 145 -7.09 0.74 1.96
C LEU A 145 -6.09 1.17 0.88
N LEU A 146 -6.29 0.70 -0.34
CA LEU A 146 -5.39 0.90 -1.45
C LEU A 146 -5.62 2.20 -2.22
N SER A 147 -6.67 2.97 -1.90
CA SER A 147 -7.02 4.21 -2.61
C SER A 147 -5.95 5.30 -2.55
N GLU A 148 -5.11 5.30 -1.50
CA GLU A 148 -4.03 6.27 -1.29
C GLU A 148 -2.64 5.71 -1.65
N THR A 149 -2.57 4.54 -2.33
CA THR A 149 -1.30 3.86 -2.63
C THR A 149 -0.32 4.77 -3.37
N GLY A 150 -0.78 5.56 -4.33
CA GLY A 150 0.07 6.51 -5.06
C GLY A 150 0.73 7.53 -4.13
N GLU A 151 -0.01 8.10 -3.18
CA GLU A 151 0.54 9.04 -2.19
C GLU A 151 1.50 8.34 -1.23
N LEU A 152 1.16 7.13 -0.75
CA LEU A 152 2.03 6.32 0.11
C LEU A 152 3.37 6.02 -0.56
N LEU A 153 3.36 5.65 -1.84
CA LEU A 153 4.57 5.40 -2.61
C LEU A 153 5.43 6.66 -2.75
N LEU A 154 4.82 7.81 -3.01
CA LEU A 154 5.56 9.08 -3.09
C LEU A 154 6.16 9.45 -1.73
N TRP A 155 5.44 9.29 -0.62
CA TRP A 155 6.00 9.49 0.72
C TRP A 155 7.19 8.57 1.01
N SER A 156 7.18 7.33 0.49
CA SER A 156 8.27 6.39 0.71
C SER A 156 9.50 6.65 -0.15
N PHE A 157 9.31 7.01 -1.43
CA PHE A 157 10.41 7.10 -2.40
C PHE A 157 10.85 8.53 -2.73
N ALA A 158 9.96 9.52 -2.56
CA ALA A 158 10.20 10.92 -2.90
C ALA A 158 9.44 11.86 -1.96
N PRO A 159 9.67 11.81 -0.63
CA PRO A 159 8.87 12.52 0.38
C PRO A 159 8.84 14.03 0.18
N GLU A 160 9.84 14.61 -0.46
CA GLU A 160 9.85 16.05 -0.78
C GLU A 160 8.73 16.45 -1.74
N LEU A 161 8.18 15.58 -2.58
CA LEU A 161 7.09 15.92 -3.50
C LEU A 161 5.78 16.20 -2.76
N PRO A 162 5.25 15.28 -1.93
CA PRO A 162 4.08 15.60 -1.14
C PRO A 162 4.34 16.73 -0.14
N MET A 163 5.54 16.85 0.43
CA MET A 163 5.90 18.00 1.29
C MET A 163 5.80 19.32 0.54
N ASN A 164 6.31 19.42 -0.69
CA ASN A 164 6.24 20.62 -1.51
C ASN A 164 4.80 20.95 -1.91
N ALA A 165 3.98 19.96 -2.23
CA ALA A 165 2.56 20.16 -2.53
C ALA A 165 1.80 20.71 -1.30
N ILE A 166 2.07 20.18 -0.10
CA ILE A 166 1.51 20.70 1.14
C ILE A 166 1.97 22.14 1.42
N ALA A 167 3.26 22.42 1.25
CA ALA A 167 3.81 23.76 1.43
C ALA A 167 3.19 24.78 0.48
N ALA A 168 2.94 24.42 -0.79
CA ALA A 168 2.25 25.25 -1.76
C ALA A 168 0.81 25.59 -1.36
N LEU A 169 0.11 24.63 -0.72
CA LEU A 169 -1.22 24.88 -0.17
C LEU A 169 -1.17 25.80 1.05
N GLN A 170 -0.27 25.54 1.99
CA GLN A 170 -0.15 26.31 3.22
C GLN A 170 0.28 27.75 2.97
N SER A 171 1.12 27.98 1.97
CA SER A 171 1.56 29.35 1.57
C SER A 171 0.53 30.09 0.72
N GLY A 172 -0.55 29.43 0.28
CA GLY A 172 -1.52 30.03 -0.63
C GLY A 172 -1.06 30.12 -2.10
N GLN A 173 0.10 29.54 -2.43
CA GLN A 173 0.60 29.46 -3.80
C GLN A 173 -0.34 28.63 -4.68
N SER A 174 -0.92 27.58 -4.13
CA SER A 174 -1.98 26.78 -4.76
C SER A 174 -3.23 26.77 -3.90
N LEU A 175 -4.41 26.93 -4.51
CA LEU A 175 -5.69 26.95 -3.80
C LEU A 175 -6.34 25.56 -3.69
N ARG A 176 -5.84 24.59 -4.44
CA ARG A 176 -6.40 23.22 -4.52
C ARG A 176 -5.28 22.19 -4.47
N SER A 177 -5.50 21.11 -3.74
CA SER A 177 -4.55 20.01 -3.60
C SER A 177 -4.14 19.41 -4.95
N VAL A 178 -5.10 19.20 -5.84
CA VAL A 178 -4.83 18.70 -7.20
C VAL A 178 -3.87 19.61 -7.96
N GLN A 179 -4.05 20.93 -7.88
CA GLN A 179 -3.16 21.89 -8.56
C GLN A 179 -1.75 21.81 -7.96
N ALA A 180 -1.64 21.81 -6.63
CA ALA A 180 -0.36 21.69 -5.95
C ALA A 180 0.41 20.42 -6.33
N GLN A 181 -0.28 19.29 -6.45
CA GLN A 181 0.31 18.00 -6.86
C GLN A 181 0.80 18.07 -8.31
N VAL A 182 -0.04 18.56 -9.24
CA VAL A 182 0.33 18.67 -10.66
C VAL A 182 1.49 19.64 -10.86
N ASP A 183 1.51 20.78 -10.16
CA ASP A 183 2.60 21.76 -10.25
C ASP A 183 3.92 21.21 -9.70
N THR A 184 3.86 20.25 -8.77
CA THR A 184 5.05 19.68 -8.12
C THR A 184 5.67 18.54 -8.91
N CYS A 185 4.86 17.64 -9.50
CA CYS A 185 5.37 16.41 -10.14
C CYS A 185 4.65 16.03 -11.44
N GLY A 186 3.77 16.87 -11.95
CA GLY A 186 3.09 16.65 -13.23
C GLY A 186 1.94 15.64 -13.20
N LEU A 187 1.49 15.21 -12.00
CA LEU A 187 0.42 14.23 -11.86
C LEU A 187 -0.40 14.46 -10.57
N ARG A 188 -1.59 13.90 -10.51
CA ARG A 188 -2.32 13.76 -9.24
C ARG A 188 -1.86 12.48 -8.57
N PHE A 189 -1.61 12.49 -7.27
CA PHE A 189 -1.09 11.31 -6.55
C PHE A 189 -1.97 10.07 -6.74
N LYS A 190 -3.28 10.26 -6.80
CA LYS A 190 -4.22 9.16 -7.06
C LYS A 190 -4.11 8.54 -8.47
N ASP A 191 -3.45 9.21 -9.42
CA ASP A 191 -3.25 8.66 -10.77
C ASP A 191 -2.15 7.58 -10.79
N LEU A 192 -1.38 7.45 -9.70
CA LEU A 192 -0.40 6.38 -9.47
C LEU A 192 -1.01 5.15 -8.76
N THR A 193 -2.29 5.15 -8.48
CA THR A 193 -2.97 4.00 -7.92
C THR A 193 -3.02 2.93 -9.02
N LEU A 194 -2.34 1.82 -8.75
CA LEU A 194 -2.15 0.68 -9.67
C LEU A 194 -3.41 -0.12 -9.85
#